data_7c1c4227baa4664469b6d70754f4022d
#
_entry.id   7c1c4227baa4664469b6d70754f4022d
#
_cell.length_a   1.000
_cell.length_b   1.000
_cell.length_c   1.000
_cell.angle_alpha   90.00
_cell.angle_beta   90.00
_cell.angle_gamma   90.00
#
_symmetry.space_group_name_H-M   'P 1'
#
loop_
_entity.id
_entity.type
_entity.pdbx_description
1 polymer ?
#
loop_
_entity_poly.entity_id
_entity_poly.type
_entity_poly.pdbx_seq_one_letter_code
_entity_poly.pdbx_strand_id
1 'polypeptide(L)'
;MKPVVVERSTKETQIRVEARLGDGKATVDTSIPFLDHMMTALAKYSGIDLTIHARGDLRHHIIEDVALTVGPAIAKALPATAARYGDRSVPMDEALVQAVLDVGGRPYYQGPIPSSLYDHWMRSFCDAARFTLHLRVLRGEDRHHIVEAAFKA
;
A
#
# COMPACT_ATOMS: atom_id res chain seq x y z
N MET A 1 -15.16 12.89 8.93
CA MET A 1 -14.66 11.83 9.82
C MET A 1 -13.24 12.21 10.26
N LYS A 2 -12.91 12.01 11.55
CA LYS A 2 -11.53 12.27 12.02
C LYS A 2 -10.57 11.27 11.38
N PRO A 3 -9.34 11.67 11.02
CA PRO A 3 -8.37 10.72 10.50
C PRO A 3 -7.95 9.70 11.55
N VAL A 4 -7.68 8.49 11.11
CA VAL A 4 -7.00 7.47 11.91
C VAL A 4 -5.51 7.78 11.86
N VAL A 5 -4.88 7.84 13.03
CA VAL A 5 -3.44 8.10 13.16
C VAL A 5 -2.76 6.85 13.67
N VAL A 6 -1.71 6.41 12.98
CA VAL A 6 -0.84 5.31 13.41
C VAL A 6 0.60 5.79 13.38
N GLU A 7 1.31 5.55 14.46
CA GLU A 7 2.73 5.89 14.60
C GLU A 7 3.55 4.64 14.89
N ARG A 8 4.75 4.60 14.33
CA ARG A 8 5.74 3.58 14.59
C ARG A 8 7.09 4.24 14.84
N SER A 9 7.66 3.96 15.99
CA SER A 9 9.00 4.44 16.36
C SER A 9 9.84 3.26 16.81
N THR A 10 10.91 3.01 16.11
CA THR A 10 11.91 1.97 16.44
C THR A 10 13.30 2.59 16.45
N LYS A 11 14.33 1.79 16.70
CA LYS A 11 15.72 2.25 16.53
C LYS A 11 16.07 2.55 15.07
N GLU A 12 15.31 1.99 14.12
CA GLU A 12 15.61 2.04 12.69
C GLU A 12 14.79 3.10 11.97
N THR A 13 13.53 3.30 12.39
CA THR A 13 12.59 4.17 11.68
C THR A 13 11.71 4.98 12.63
N GLN A 14 11.23 6.12 12.11
CA GLN A 14 10.16 6.91 12.70
C GLN A 14 9.12 7.21 11.63
N ILE A 15 7.89 6.76 11.83
CA ILE A 15 6.84 6.83 10.82
C ILE A 15 5.54 7.29 11.46
N ARG A 16 4.86 8.22 10.80
CA ARG A 16 3.53 8.67 11.13
C ARG A 16 2.65 8.61 9.89
N VAL A 17 1.51 7.97 10.03
CA VAL A 17 0.50 7.84 8.98
C VAL A 17 -0.84 8.34 9.49
N GLU A 18 -1.50 9.17 8.71
CA GLU A 18 -2.90 9.54 8.90
C GLU A 18 -3.70 9.03 7.69
N ALA A 19 -4.81 8.37 7.95
CA ALA A 19 -5.68 7.82 6.91
C ALA A 19 -7.15 8.14 7.22
N ARG A 20 -7.92 8.49 6.18
CA ARG A 20 -9.38 8.62 6.26
C ARG A 20 -10.00 8.37 4.89
N LEU A 21 -11.26 7.97 4.86
CA LEU A 21 -12.03 8.03 3.62
C LEU A 21 -12.16 9.48 3.15
N GLY A 22 -11.92 9.72 1.88
CA GLY A 22 -11.92 11.06 1.31
C GLY A 22 -11.93 11.03 -0.21
N ASP A 23 -11.16 11.91 -0.81
CA ASP A 23 -11.06 12.10 -2.26
C ASP A 23 -9.74 11.54 -2.85
N GLY A 24 -8.98 10.80 -2.06
CA GLY A 24 -7.68 10.28 -2.47
C GLY A 24 -6.56 11.32 -2.48
N LYS A 25 -6.62 12.30 -1.59
CA LYS A 25 -5.56 13.29 -1.42
C LYS A 25 -4.37 12.68 -0.72
N ALA A 26 -3.16 13.01 -1.20
CA ALA A 26 -1.92 12.49 -0.65
C ALA A 26 -0.97 13.62 -0.27
N THR A 27 -0.39 13.53 0.93
CA THR A 27 0.75 14.30 1.37
C THR A 27 1.77 13.30 1.90
N VAL A 28 2.77 12.98 1.07
CA VAL A 28 3.69 11.88 1.32
C VAL A 28 5.13 12.35 1.29
N ASP A 29 5.87 12.06 2.34
CA ASP A 29 7.30 12.33 2.45
C ASP A 29 7.98 11.17 3.18
N THR A 30 8.52 10.24 2.41
CA THR A 30 9.26 9.07 2.93
C THR A 30 10.76 9.17 2.70
N SER A 31 11.25 10.23 2.09
CA SER A 31 12.62 10.38 1.56
C SER A 31 12.98 9.43 0.40
N ILE A 32 12.05 8.57 -0.03
CA ILE A 32 12.22 7.65 -1.15
C ILE A 32 11.24 8.04 -2.24
N PRO A 33 11.69 8.70 -3.34
CA PRO A 33 10.79 9.25 -4.36
C PRO A 33 9.83 8.23 -4.99
N PHE A 34 10.30 7.01 -5.25
CA PHE A 34 9.43 5.98 -5.82
C PHE A 34 8.35 5.51 -4.84
N LEU A 35 8.69 5.38 -3.55
CA LEU A 35 7.70 5.05 -2.52
C LEU A 35 6.68 6.17 -2.37
N ASP A 36 7.11 7.43 -2.39
CA ASP A 36 6.22 8.59 -2.36
C ASP A 36 5.22 8.54 -3.52
N HIS A 37 5.70 8.19 -4.72
CA HIS A 37 4.86 8.03 -5.89
C HIS A 37 3.85 6.88 -5.73
N MET A 38 4.28 5.73 -5.21
CA MET A 38 3.39 4.57 -4.97
C MET A 38 2.33 4.86 -3.92
N MET A 39 2.68 5.53 -2.83
CA MET A 39 1.72 5.92 -1.78
C MET A 39 0.73 6.97 -2.28
N THR A 40 1.18 7.88 -3.12
CA THR A 40 0.31 8.85 -3.80
C THR A 40 -0.67 8.14 -4.75
N ALA A 41 -0.21 7.16 -5.51
CA ALA A 41 -1.08 6.34 -6.36
C ALA A 41 -2.10 5.55 -5.53
N LEU A 42 -1.66 4.91 -4.44
CA LEU A 42 -2.54 4.18 -3.53
C LEU A 42 -3.66 5.09 -2.99
N ALA A 43 -3.33 6.28 -2.52
CA ALA A 43 -4.32 7.25 -2.04
C ALA A 43 -5.32 7.61 -3.14
N LYS A 44 -4.81 8.03 -4.29
CA LYS A 44 -5.63 8.50 -5.41
C LYS A 44 -6.64 7.46 -5.90
N TYR A 45 -6.20 6.22 -6.08
CA TYR A 45 -7.04 5.18 -6.68
C TYR A 45 -7.90 4.42 -5.67
N SER A 46 -7.57 4.48 -4.37
CA SER A 46 -8.42 3.94 -3.30
C SER A 46 -9.48 4.93 -2.79
N GLY A 47 -9.33 6.22 -3.07
CA GLY A 47 -10.17 7.25 -2.47
C GLY A 47 -9.91 7.48 -0.98
N ILE A 48 -8.78 7.00 -0.48
CA ILE A 48 -8.36 7.22 0.92
C ILE A 48 -7.37 8.38 0.95
N ASP A 49 -7.69 9.43 1.70
CA ASP A 49 -6.73 10.49 1.97
C ASP A 49 -5.62 9.95 2.86
N LEU A 50 -4.36 10.13 2.45
CA LEU A 50 -3.19 9.68 3.18
C LEU A 50 -2.22 10.84 3.44
N THR A 51 -1.79 10.97 4.70
CA THR A 51 -0.63 11.79 5.06
C THR A 51 0.42 10.86 5.65
N ILE A 52 1.60 10.81 5.05
CA ILE A 52 2.68 9.91 5.45
C ILE A 52 3.97 10.72 5.62
N HIS A 53 4.57 10.61 6.80
CA HIS A 53 5.92 11.10 7.06
C HIS A 53 6.75 9.94 7.60
N ALA A 54 7.88 9.66 6.96
CA ALA A 54 8.76 8.56 7.35
C ALA A 54 10.22 8.96 7.23
N ARG A 55 11.03 8.56 8.22
CA ARG A 55 12.49 8.66 8.24
C ARG A 55 13.07 7.38 8.82
N GLY A 56 14.24 7.01 8.37
CA GLY A 56 14.93 5.82 8.84
C GLY A 56 16.37 5.75 8.37
N ASP A 57 17.06 4.71 8.83
CA ASP A 57 18.48 4.49 8.57
C ASP A 57 18.73 3.87 7.19
N LEU A 58 17.96 2.85 6.81
CA LEU A 58 18.11 2.12 5.56
C LEU A 58 16.84 2.15 4.72
N ARG A 59 17.02 2.17 3.40
CA ARG A 59 15.93 2.21 2.44
C ARG A 59 14.91 1.08 2.63
N HIS A 60 15.37 -0.16 2.79
CA HIS A 60 14.46 -1.29 2.95
C HIS A 60 13.73 -1.28 4.30
N HIS A 61 14.31 -0.73 5.36
CA HIS A 61 13.63 -0.51 6.64
C HIS A 61 12.48 0.49 6.50
N ILE A 62 12.71 1.59 5.77
CA ILE A 62 11.67 2.60 5.53
C ILE A 62 10.52 2.00 4.71
N ILE A 63 10.82 1.28 3.63
CA ILE A 63 9.82 0.67 2.75
C ILE A 63 8.97 -0.33 3.53
N GLU A 64 9.58 -1.22 4.28
CA GLU A 64 8.88 -2.21 5.08
C GLU A 64 8.02 -1.57 6.18
N ASP A 65 8.61 -0.66 6.95
CA ASP A 65 7.94 -0.07 8.11
C ASP A 65 6.82 0.90 7.70
N VAL A 66 6.92 1.54 6.54
CA VAL A 66 5.79 2.28 5.94
C VAL A 66 4.63 1.33 5.67
N ALA A 67 4.87 0.15 5.11
CA ALA A 67 3.81 -0.85 4.90
C ALA A 67 3.16 -1.29 6.21
N LEU A 68 3.97 -1.57 7.23
CA LEU A 68 3.51 -1.97 8.57
C LEU A 68 2.70 -0.89 9.29
N THR A 69 2.85 0.37 8.90
CA THR A 69 2.14 1.51 9.49
C THR A 69 0.91 1.91 8.66
N VAL A 70 1.02 1.89 7.34
CA VAL A 70 -0.09 2.20 6.42
C VAL A 70 -1.18 1.14 6.50
N GLY A 71 -0.82 -0.13 6.61
CA GLY A 71 -1.79 -1.24 6.68
C GLY A 71 -2.83 -1.06 7.78
N PRO A 72 -2.43 -0.93 9.05
CA PRO A 72 -3.38 -0.70 10.15
C PRO A 72 -4.14 0.62 10.03
N ALA A 73 -3.52 1.67 9.49
CA ALA A 73 -4.19 2.96 9.30
C ALA A 73 -5.35 2.84 8.31
N ILE A 74 -5.12 2.19 7.17
CA ILE A 74 -6.16 1.93 6.17
C ILE A 74 -7.23 0.99 6.72
N ALA A 75 -6.84 -0.12 7.34
CA ALA A 75 -7.81 -1.08 7.89
C ALA A 75 -8.77 -0.44 8.89
N LYS A 76 -8.27 0.44 9.75
CA LYS A 76 -9.08 1.17 10.72
C LYS A 76 -9.91 2.31 10.11
N ALA A 77 -9.49 2.85 8.97
CA ALA A 77 -10.22 3.90 8.25
C ALA A 77 -11.39 3.36 7.43
N LEU A 78 -11.41 2.07 7.12
CA LEU A 78 -12.52 1.44 6.40
C LEU A 78 -13.78 1.46 7.25
N PRO A 79 -14.94 1.88 6.68
CA PRO A 79 -16.20 1.81 7.41
C PRO A 79 -16.70 0.37 7.54
N ALA A 80 -17.51 0.09 8.54
CA ALA A 80 -18.14 -1.22 8.73
C ALA A 80 -19.01 -1.65 7.52
N THR A 81 -19.42 -0.68 6.71
CA THR A 81 -20.23 -0.91 5.49
C THR A 81 -19.38 -1.15 4.24
N ALA A 82 -18.05 -1.15 4.36
CA ALA A 82 -17.18 -1.45 3.22
C ALA A 82 -17.44 -2.85 2.69
N ALA A 83 -17.43 -2.99 1.36
CA ALA A 83 -17.48 -4.31 0.74
C ALA A 83 -16.26 -5.14 1.18
N ARG A 84 -16.49 -6.38 1.57
CA ARG A 84 -15.43 -7.28 2.02
C ARG A 84 -14.48 -7.65 0.90
N TYR A 85 -14.99 -7.88 -0.29
CA TYR A 85 -14.22 -8.32 -1.46
C TYR A 85 -14.15 -7.25 -2.51
N GLY A 86 -13.00 -7.12 -3.14
CA GLY A 86 -12.78 -6.28 -4.30
C GLY A 86 -11.81 -6.92 -5.27
N ASP A 87 -11.99 -6.65 -6.55
CA ASP A 87 -11.04 -7.05 -7.57
C ASP A 87 -10.96 -5.99 -8.67
N ARG A 88 -9.77 -5.89 -9.24
CA ARG A 88 -9.52 -4.98 -10.36
C ARG A 88 -8.31 -5.42 -11.16
N SER A 89 -8.42 -5.27 -12.48
CA SER A 89 -7.29 -5.34 -13.38
C SER A 89 -6.95 -3.96 -13.87
N VAL A 90 -5.69 -3.57 -13.79
CA VAL A 90 -5.20 -2.23 -14.15
C VAL A 90 -4.08 -2.35 -15.16
N PRO A 91 -4.19 -1.67 -16.32
CA PRO A 91 -3.10 -1.58 -17.28
C PRO A 91 -2.20 -0.40 -16.96
N MET A 92 -0.94 -0.53 -17.29
CA MET A 92 0.01 0.57 -17.43
C MET A 92 0.92 0.26 -18.61
N ASP A 93 0.64 0.90 -19.75
CA ASP A 93 1.29 0.62 -21.04
C ASP A 93 1.27 -0.88 -21.37
N GLU A 94 2.44 -1.56 -21.44
CA GLU A 94 2.56 -2.99 -21.70
C GLU A 94 2.23 -3.87 -20.47
N ALA A 95 2.18 -3.28 -19.27
CA ALA A 95 1.88 -4.02 -18.05
C ALA A 95 0.38 -4.15 -17.81
N LEU A 96 -0.03 -5.30 -17.32
CA LEU A 96 -1.40 -5.59 -16.88
C LEU A 96 -1.35 -6.42 -15.61
N VAL A 97 -1.89 -5.88 -14.50
CA VAL A 97 -1.88 -6.53 -13.19
C VAL A 97 -3.30 -6.63 -12.67
N GLN A 98 -3.64 -7.79 -12.12
CA GLN A 98 -4.89 -8.05 -11.42
C GLN A 98 -4.64 -8.14 -9.92
N ALA A 99 -5.44 -7.43 -9.13
CA ALA A 99 -5.52 -7.57 -7.69
C ALA A 99 -6.87 -8.14 -7.28
N VAL A 100 -6.87 -9.09 -6.36
CA VAL A 100 -8.08 -9.64 -5.72
C VAL A 100 -7.89 -9.53 -4.22
N LEU A 101 -8.79 -8.82 -3.55
CA LEU A 101 -8.65 -8.39 -2.16
C LEU A 101 -9.80 -8.91 -1.29
N ASP A 102 -9.47 -9.39 -0.09
CA ASP A 102 -10.41 -9.67 1.00
C ASP A 102 -9.97 -8.90 2.25
N VAL A 103 -10.79 -7.98 2.73
CA VAL A 103 -10.51 -7.20 3.94
C VAL A 103 -11.10 -7.83 5.20
N GLY A 104 -11.43 -9.12 5.15
CA GLY A 104 -12.15 -9.85 6.20
C GLY A 104 -11.34 -10.31 7.41
N GLY A 105 -10.09 -9.85 7.60
CA GLY A 105 -9.32 -10.08 8.83
C GLY A 105 -8.36 -11.27 8.81
N ARG A 106 -8.14 -11.93 7.69
CA ARG A 106 -7.13 -12.97 7.51
C ARG A 106 -5.94 -12.46 6.71
N PRO A 107 -4.73 -12.37 7.30
CA PRO A 107 -3.56 -11.94 6.57
C PRO A 107 -3.06 -13.06 5.64
N TYR A 108 -2.98 -12.77 4.36
CA TYR A 108 -2.36 -13.61 3.36
C TYR A 108 -1.96 -12.80 2.15
N TYR A 109 -0.78 -13.04 1.63
CA TYR A 109 -0.31 -12.41 0.40
C TYR A 109 0.21 -13.45 -0.59
N GLN A 110 -0.27 -13.37 -1.81
CA GLN A 110 0.21 -14.16 -2.94
C GLN A 110 0.60 -13.25 -4.09
N GLY A 111 1.90 -13.16 -4.34
CA GLY A 111 2.53 -12.57 -5.52
C GLY A 111 3.14 -13.68 -6.37
N PRO A 112 4.34 -13.47 -6.87
CA PRO A 112 5.19 -12.31 -6.68
C PRO A 112 4.91 -11.17 -7.68
N ILE A 113 5.45 -9.99 -7.35
CA ILE A 113 5.71 -8.94 -8.32
C ILE A 113 7.23 -8.81 -8.51
N PRO A 114 7.72 -8.32 -9.68
CA PRO A 114 9.15 -8.38 -10.01
C PRO A 114 9.99 -7.27 -9.35
N SER A 115 9.81 -7.11 -8.06
CA SER A 115 10.59 -6.22 -7.19
C SER A 115 10.59 -6.81 -5.79
N SER A 116 11.73 -7.28 -5.31
CA SER A 116 11.81 -7.87 -3.97
C SER A 116 11.41 -6.91 -2.86
N LEU A 117 11.77 -5.63 -2.98
CA LEU A 117 11.40 -4.59 -2.01
C LEU A 117 9.89 -4.36 -1.96
N TYR A 118 9.24 -4.23 -3.11
CA TYR A 118 7.80 -3.93 -3.17
C TYR A 118 6.93 -5.18 -3.03
N ASP A 119 7.43 -6.35 -3.40
CA ASP A 119 6.81 -7.62 -3.05
C ASP A 119 6.76 -7.80 -1.52
N HIS A 120 7.85 -7.47 -0.85
CA HIS A 120 7.92 -7.45 0.61
C HIS A 120 7.00 -6.37 1.23
N TRP A 121 6.91 -5.18 0.59
CA TRP A 121 5.96 -4.16 1.00
C TRP A 121 4.52 -4.70 1.00
N MET A 122 4.11 -5.38 -0.09
CA MET A 122 2.76 -5.96 -0.20
C MET A 122 2.49 -6.98 0.90
N ARG A 123 3.47 -7.86 1.17
CA ARG A 123 3.37 -8.85 2.25
C ARG A 123 3.22 -8.18 3.61
N SER A 124 4.08 -7.25 3.93
CA SER A 124 4.06 -6.53 5.21
C SER A 124 2.77 -5.72 5.40
N PHE A 125 2.29 -5.10 4.33
CA PHE A 125 1.00 -4.40 4.32
C PHE A 125 -0.16 -5.35 4.64
N CYS A 126 -0.23 -6.49 3.95
CA CYS A 126 -1.30 -7.46 4.15
C CYS A 126 -1.28 -8.06 5.56
N ASP A 127 -0.09 -8.37 6.08
CA ASP A 127 0.07 -8.91 7.43
C ASP A 127 -0.41 -7.89 8.48
N ALA A 128 -0.01 -6.63 8.35
CA ALA A 128 -0.36 -5.58 9.30
C ALA A 128 -1.82 -5.11 9.18
N ALA A 129 -2.35 -5.02 7.97
CA ALA A 129 -3.76 -4.68 7.71
C ALA A 129 -4.71 -5.84 8.01
N ARG A 130 -4.19 -7.07 8.08
CA ARG A 130 -4.95 -8.33 8.15
C ARG A 130 -5.85 -8.52 6.93
N PHE A 131 -5.28 -8.27 5.75
CA PHE A 131 -5.94 -8.46 4.47
C PHE A 131 -5.40 -9.68 3.75
N THR A 132 -6.26 -10.32 2.95
CA THR A 132 -5.82 -11.29 1.93
C THR A 132 -5.72 -10.55 0.60
N LEU A 133 -4.58 -10.66 -0.06
CA LEU A 133 -4.34 -10.07 -1.37
C LEU A 133 -3.69 -11.09 -2.30
N HIS A 134 -4.28 -11.29 -3.46
CA HIS A 134 -3.67 -11.99 -4.58
C HIS A 134 -3.33 -10.97 -5.66
N LEU A 135 -2.07 -10.89 -6.07
CA LEU A 135 -1.61 -10.14 -7.22
C LEU A 135 -1.19 -11.10 -8.33
N ARG A 136 -1.71 -10.87 -9.52
CA ARG A 136 -1.31 -11.60 -10.72
C ARG A 136 -0.78 -10.62 -11.75
N VAL A 137 0.48 -10.77 -12.12
CA VAL A 137 1.05 -10.06 -13.26
C VAL A 137 0.66 -10.84 -14.51
N LEU A 138 -0.31 -10.32 -15.24
CA LEU A 138 -0.83 -10.96 -16.45
C LEU A 138 0.08 -10.71 -17.64
N ARG A 139 0.65 -9.50 -17.73
CA ARG A 139 1.61 -9.05 -18.75
C ARG A 139 2.50 -7.96 -18.16
N GLY A 140 3.66 -7.76 -18.73
CA GLY A 140 4.54 -6.64 -18.41
C GLY A 140 6.00 -6.97 -18.62
N GLU A 141 6.78 -5.96 -18.97
CA GLU A 141 8.23 -6.04 -19.16
C GLU A 141 8.95 -5.03 -18.27
N ASP A 142 8.45 -3.79 -18.20
CA ASP A 142 9.00 -2.74 -17.36
C ASP A 142 8.57 -2.94 -15.90
N ARG A 143 9.57 -3.11 -15.02
CA ARG A 143 9.33 -3.33 -13.59
C ARG A 143 8.58 -2.19 -12.92
N HIS A 144 8.90 -0.94 -13.27
CA HIS A 144 8.20 0.25 -12.77
C HIS A 144 6.72 0.19 -13.13
N HIS A 145 6.40 -0.11 -14.39
CA HIS A 145 5.02 -0.21 -14.87
C HIS A 145 4.25 -1.32 -14.13
N ILE A 146 4.87 -2.46 -13.92
CA ILE A 146 4.24 -3.59 -13.22
C ILE A 146 3.96 -3.24 -11.75
N VAL A 147 4.94 -2.68 -11.05
CA VAL A 147 4.78 -2.30 -9.64
C VAL A 147 3.72 -1.20 -9.49
N GLU A 148 3.75 -0.19 -10.35
CA GLU A 148 2.74 0.89 -10.32
C GLU A 148 1.33 0.38 -10.65
N ALA A 149 1.17 -0.49 -11.65
CA ALA A 149 -0.10 -1.12 -11.95
C ALA A 149 -0.62 -1.95 -10.75
N ALA A 150 0.27 -2.63 -10.03
CA ALA A 150 -0.09 -3.39 -8.83
C ALA A 150 -0.63 -2.48 -7.71
N PHE A 151 0.00 -1.33 -7.46
CA PHE A 151 -0.51 -0.36 -6.46
C PHE A 151 -1.84 0.26 -6.88
N LYS A 152 -2.04 0.51 -8.17
CA LYS A 152 -3.30 1.06 -8.69
C LYS A 152 -4.44 0.04 -8.65
N ALA A 153 -4.14 -1.23 -8.86
CA ALA A 153 -5.13 -2.32 -8.80
C ALA A 153 -5.59 -2.59 -7.36
#